data_463794751a2b176dde74d767ec883c03
#
_entry.id   463794751a2b176dde74d767ec883c03
#
_cell.length_a   1.000
_cell.length_b   1.000
_cell.length_c   1.000
_cell.angle_alpha   90.00
_cell.angle_beta   90.00
_cell.angle_gamma   90.00
#
_symmetry.space_group_name_H-M   'P 1'
#
loop_
_entity.id
_entity.type
_entity.pdbx_description
1 polymer ?
#
loop_
_entity_poly.entity_id
_entity_poly.type
_entity_poly.pdbx_seq_one_letter_code
_entity_poly.pdbx_strand_id
1 'polypeptide(L)'
;MHGCRHEAHRGSALWQTVSCQMSDFIDVDGFRANVGIILIHHEQVFLGRRAGGRGWQFPQGGVRRGESLEEALYRELEEEIGLAKSDVALVGQTERWLRYRLPARYVRRNQQPVCVGQKQRWFLLRLKRADASFDFTRTPEPEFDQFRWAQYWEPVKEVIYFKRAVYARALTELVDLAFPGGEHPPQPQWWERMTARGRRTAPVPAD
;
A
#
# COMPACT_ATOMS: atom_id res chain seq x y z
N MET A 1 42.84 27.65 -25.15
CA MET A 1 42.08 26.52 -25.67
C MET A 1 42.06 25.44 -24.59
N HIS A 2 41.05 25.42 -23.75
CA HIS A 2 40.86 24.38 -22.72
C HIS A 2 39.52 23.71 -23.00
N GLY A 3 39.59 22.47 -23.43
CA GLY A 3 38.41 21.67 -23.71
C GLY A 3 37.75 21.16 -22.45
N CYS A 4 36.51 21.56 -22.18
CA CYS A 4 35.66 20.92 -21.18
C CYS A 4 35.17 19.59 -21.71
N ARG A 5 35.56 18.51 -21.04
CA ARG A 5 34.97 17.18 -21.22
C ARG A 5 33.64 17.12 -20.45
N HIS A 6 32.58 16.89 -21.18
CA HIS A 6 31.28 16.51 -20.58
C HIS A 6 31.39 15.06 -20.10
N GLU A 7 31.45 14.88 -18.79
CA GLU A 7 31.16 13.58 -18.17
C GLU A 7 29.65 13.36 -18.10
N ALA A 8 29.21 12.35 -18.85
CA ALA A 8 27.83 11.88 -18.80
C ALA A 8 27.61 11.13 -17.48
N HIS A 9 26.94 11.77 -16.54
CA HIS A 9 26.42 11.09 -15.35
C HIS A 9 25.36 10.08 -15.77
N ARG A 10 25.72 8.80 -15.67
CA ARG A 10 24.75 7.68 -15.73
C ARG A 10 23.80 7.82 -14.57
N GLY A 11 22.54 8.09 -14.90
CA GLY A 11 21.47 8.16 -13.92
C GLY A 11 21.33 6.85 -13.14
N SER A 12 21.72 6.87 -11.89
CA SER A 12 21.41 5.81 -10.94
C SER A 12 19.89 5.78 -10.76
N ALA A 13 19.28 4.64 -11.07
CA ALA A 13 17.88 4.38 -10.80
C ALA A 13 17.64 4.47 -9.28
N LEU A 14 17.22 5.64 -8.82
CA LEU A 14 16.78 5.90 -7.46
C LEU A 14 15.44 5.19 -7.27
N TRP A 15 15.50 3.93 -6.85
CA TRP A 15 14.37 3.28 -6.23
C TRP A 15 14.03 4.08 -4.99
N GLN A 16 12.92 4.83 -5.04
CA GLN A 16 12.41 5.46 -3.83
C GLN A 16 12.05 4.35 -2.85
N THR A 17 12.98 4.13 -1.98
CA THR A 17 12.85 3.39 -0.77
C THR A 17 11.77 4.08 0.05
N VAL A 18 10.88 3.32 0.64
CA VAL A 18 9.88 3.77 1.62
C VAL A 18 10.57 4.78 2.53
N SER A 19 10.27 6.07 2.35
CA SER A 19 10.84 7.13 3.16
C SER A 19 10.32 6.94 4.58
N CYS A 20 11.19 6.53 5.49
CA CYS A 20 10.89 6.54 6.91
C CYS A 20 11.06 7.99 7.36
N GLN A 21 9.99 8.77 7.27
CA GLN A 21 9.99 10.12 7.79
C GLN A 21 10.18 10.08 9.30
N MET A 22 10.91 11.03 9.88
CA MET A 22 11.21 11.09 11.33
C MET A 22 9.97 11.13 12.22
N SER A 23 8.78 11.36 11.65
CA SER A 23 7.48 11.37 12.32
C SER A 23 6.76 10.01 12.38
N ASP A 24 7.24 9.00 11.65
CA ASP A 24 6.59 7.70 11.58
C ASP A 24 6.76 6.88 12.87
N PHE A 25 5.71 6.15 13.23
CA PHE A 25 5.77 5.22 14.34
C PHE A 25 6.39 3.90 13.92
N ILE A 26 7.62 3.62 14.40
CA ILE A 26 8.30 2.33 14.28
C ILE A 26 8.27 1.68 15.67
N ASP A 27 7.78 0.44 15.75
CA ASP A 27 7.71 -0.31 17.01
C ASP A 27 9.06 -0.90 17.41
N VAL A 28 9.08 -1.54 18.59
CA VAL A 28 10.29 -2.16 19.15
C VAL A 28 10.85 -3.30 18.31
N ASP A 29 10.01 -3.94 17.48
CA ASP A 29 10.38 -5.00 16.53
C ASP A 29 10.90 -4.45 15.19
N GLY A 30 10.95 -3.13 15.05
CA GLY A 30 11.40 -2.42 13.85
C GLY A 30 10.35 -2.34 12.73
N PHE A 31 9.05 -2.58 13.02
CA PHE A 31 7.99 -2.43 12.03
C PHE A 31 7.38 -1.03 12.07
N ARG A 32 7.33 -0.38 10.90
CA ARG A 32 6.61 0.88 10.71
C ARG A 32 5.10 0.62 10.68
N ALA A 33 4.36 1.32 11.54
CA ALA A 33 2.90 1.29 11.49
C ALA A 33 2.39 2.01 10.23
N ASN A 34 1.39 1.41 9.59
CA ASN A 34 0.90 1.87 8.30
C ASN A 34 -0.60 1.56 8.16
N VAL A 35 -1.31 2.38 7.41
CA VAL A 35 -2.68 2.13 6.97
C VAL A 35 -2.68 1.78 5.49
N GLY A 36 -3.47 0.79 5.08
CA GLY A 36 -3.72 0.45 3.69
C GLY A 36 -5.19 0.69 3.36
N ILE A 37 -5.49 1.14 2.16
CA ILE A 37 -6.81 1.56 1.73
C ILE A 37 -7.27 0.73 0.54
N ILE A 38 -8.33 -0.05 0.73
CA ILE A 38 -9.06 -0.72 -0.35
C ILE A 38 -10.29 0.12 -0.63
N LEU A 39 -10.23 0.93 -1.70
CA LEU A 39 -11.38 1.72 -2.15
C LEU A 39 -12.13 0.92 -3.19
N ILE A 40 -13.40 0.59 -2.90
CA ILE A 40 -14.28 -0.15 -3.79
C ILE A 40 -15.35 0.76 -4.40
N HIS A 41 -15.61 0.58 -5.69
CA HIS A 41 -16.73 1.16 -6.43
C HIS A 41 -17.38 0.07 -7.26
N HIS A 42 -18.67 -0.17 -7.04
CA HIS A 42 -19.34 -1.39 -7.51
C HIS A 42 -18.57 -2.63 -7.06
N GLU A 43 -18.08 -3.46 -7.99
CA GLU A 43 -17.33 -4.69 -7.73
C GLU A 43 -15.82 -4.54 -7.98
N GLN A 44 -15.36 -3.34 -8.33
CA GLN A 44 -13.98 -3.06 -8.68
C GLN A 44 -13.27 -2.28 -7.56
N VAL A 45 -11.97 -2.45 -7.49
CA VAL A 45 -11.11 -1.75 -6.52
C VAL A 45 -10.19 -0.75 -7.23
N PHE A 46 -9.99 0.38 -6.60
CA PHE A 46 -9.03 1.40 -7.06
C PHE A 46 -7.61 0.83 -7.01
N LEU A 47 -6.86 1.02 -8.08
CA LEU A 47 -5.45 0.66 -8.13
C LEU A 47 -4.67 1.83 -8.73
N GLY A 48 -3.75 2.43 -7.93
CA GLY A 48 -2.92 3.54 -8.34
C GLY A 48 -1.62 3.06 -8.99
N ARG A 49 -1.21 3.69 -10.11
CA ARG A 49 0.12 3.50 -10.68
C ARG A 49 1.11 4.41 -9.98
N ARG A 50 2.14 3.82 -9.40
CA ARG A 50 3.17 4.62 -8.73
C ARG A 50 3.89 5.53 -9.71
N ALA A 51 4.06 6.78 -9.32
CA ALA A 51 4.73 7.80 -10.12
C ALA A 51 6.10 7.30 -10.64
N GLY A 52 6.38 7.58 -11.92
CA GLY A 52 7.56 7.06 -12.62
C GLY A 52 7.47 5.60 -13.04
N GLY A 53 6.26 5.04 -13.20
CA GLY A 53 6.04 3.71 -13.78
C GLY A 53 6.49 2.54 -12.91
N ARG A 54 6.52 2.71 -11.57
CA ARG A 54 7.06 1.74 -10.60
C ARG A 54 6.07 0.69 -10.12
N GLY A 55 5.11 0.33 -10.94
CA GLY A 55 4.09 -0.68 -10.64
C GLY A 55 2.83 -0.11 -10.03
N TRP A 56 1.91 -0.99 -9.69
CA TRP A 56 0.58 -0.68 -9.19
C TRP A 56 0.44 -1.04 -7.71
N GLN A 57 -0.29 -0.24 -6.95
CA GLN A 57 -0.59 -0.53 -5.56
C GLN A 57 -1.86 0.17 -5.08
N PHE A 58 -2.38 -0.29 -3.95
CA PHE A 58 -3.38 0.42 -3.18
C PHE A 58 -2.79 1.66 -2.50
N PRO A 59 -3.60 2.71 -2.26
CA PRO A 59 -3.20 3.82 -1.42
C PRO A 59 -2.84 3.33 -0.01
N GLN A 60 -1.76 3.87 0.56
CA GLN A 60 -1.24 3.44 1.86
C GLN A 60 -0.19 4.38 2.40
N GLY A 61 -0.21 4.65 3.69
CA GLY A 61 0.83 5.48 4.28
C GLY A 61 1.09 5.24 5.75
N GLY A 62 2.10 5.94 6.28
CA GLY A 62 2.55 5.78 7.65
C GLY A 62 1.63 6.41 8.67
N VAL A 63 1.48 5.76 9.83
CA VAL A 63 0.83 6.35 10.99
C VAL A 63 1.85 7.23 11.72
N ARG A 64 1.53 8.49 11.96
CA ARG A 64 2.37 9.44 12.67
C ARG A 64 2.27 9.23 14.19
N ARG A 65 3.25 9.69 14.94
CA ARG A 65 3.19 9.63 16.42
C ARG A 65 2.01 10.45 16.94
N GLY A 66 1.16 9.81 17.77
CA GLY A 66 -0.04 10.44 18.33
C GLY A 66 -1.24 10.48 17.39
N GLU A 67 -1.09 10.03 16.15
CA GLU A 67 -2.17 9.93 15.19
C GLU A 67 -2.95 8.62 15.39
N SER A 68 -4.27 8.68 15.40
CA SER A 68 -5.11 7.48 15.34
C SER A 68 -5.08 6.84 13.96
N LEU A 69 -5.49 5.58 13.88
CA LEU A 69 -5.57 4.87 12.59
C LEU A 69 -6.58 5.52 11.63
N GLU A 70 -7.66 6.07 12.17
CA GLU A 70 -8.69 6.73 11.36
C GLU A 70 -8.20 8.09 10.83
N GLU A 71 -7.48 8.86 11.63
CA GLU A 71 -6.85 10.11 11.17
C GLU A 71 -5.82 9.81 10.07
N ALA A 72 -4.95 8.81 10.27
CA ALA A 72 -4.00 8.38 9.25
C ALA A 72 -4.70 7.94 7.95
N LEU A 73 -5.79 7.17 8.07
CA LEU A 73 -6.58 6.71 6.94
C LEU A 73 -7.06 7.87 6.06
N TYR A 74 -7.72 8.86 6.66
CA TYR A 74 -8.31 9.96 5.88
C TYR A 74 -7.26 10.96 5.40
N ARG A 75 -6.17 11.15 6.14
CA ARG A 75 -5.04 11.95 5.67
C ARG A 75 -4.38 11.33 4.44
N GLU A 76 -4.07 10.03 4.48
CA GLU A 76 -3.48 9.33 3.33
C GLU A 76 -4.44 9.27 2.12
N LEU A 77 -5.74 9.11 2.38
CA LEU A 77 -6.76 9.17 1.33
C LEU A 77 -6.74 10.52 0.60
N GLU A 78 -6.65 11.62 1.35
CA GLU A 78 -6.59 12.96 0.78
C GLU A 78 -5.24 13.25 0.12
N GLU A 79 -4.12 12.93 0.79
CA GLU A 79 -2.77 13.19 0.31
C GLU A 79 -2.46 12.42 -0.98
N GLU A 80 -2.84 11.13 -1.09
CA GLU A 80 -2.46 10.29 -2.22
C GLU A 80 -3.43 10.31 -3.39
N ILE A 81 -4.75 10.46 -3.14
CA ILE A 81 -5.77 10.37 -4.19
C ILE A 81 -6.80 11.51 -4.20
N GLY A 82 -6.67 12.50 -3.30
CA GLY A 82 -7.47 13.72 -3.31
C GLY A 82 -8.91 13.57 -2.84
N LEU A 83 -9.30 12.44 -2.24
CA LEU A 83 -10.64 12.21 -1.73
C LEU A 83 -10.77 12.64 -0.28
N ALA A 84 -11.86 13.33 0.04
CA ALA A 84 -12.21 13.67 1.42
C ALA A 84 -13.00 12.53 2.10
N LYS A 85 -13.07 12.56 3.43
CA LYS A 85 -13.89 11.63 4.24
C LYS A 85 -15.36 11.60 3.78
N SER A 86 -15.89 12.72 3.32
CA SER A 86 -17.27 12.85 2.80
C SER A 86 -17.53 12.02 1.55
N ASP A 87 -16.50 11.77 0.72
CA ASP A 87 -16.62 11.10 -0.57
C ASP A 87 -16.73 9.58 -0.44
N VAL A 88 -16.41 9.06 0.74
CA VAL A 88 -16.34 7.62 1.01
C VAL A 88 -17.16 7.21 2.22
N ALA A 89 -17.53 5.92 2.28
CA ALA A 89 -18.09 5.28 3.46
C ALA A 89 -17.08 4.25 3.97
N LEU A 90 -16.74 4.30 5.26
CA LEU A 90 -15.97 3.23 5.92
C LEU A 90 -16.87 2.01 6.06
N VAL A 91 -16.49 0.90 5.43
CA VAL A 91 -17.22 -0.37 5.44
C VAL A 91 -16.69 -1.30 6.53
N GLY A 92 -15.35 -1.33 6.69
CA GLY A 92 -14.71 -2.13 7.73
C GLY A 92 -13.20 -2.08 7.64
N GLN A 93 -12.57 -2.86 8.50
CA GLN A 93 -11.09 -2.94 8.56
C GLN A 93 -10.66 -4.35 8.98
N THR A 94 -9.42 -4.71 8.71
CA THR A 94 -8.84 -5.97 9.21
C THR A 94 -8.82 -5.99 10.74
N GLU A 95 -9.04 -7.15 11.36
CA GLU A 95 -9.03 -7.29 12.83
C GLU A 95 -7.62 -7.11 13.42
N ARG A 96 -6.62 -7.58 12.69
CA ARG A 96 -5.23 -7.63 13.16
C ARG A 96 -4.30 -6.85 12.26
N TRP A 97 -3.12 -6.50 12.81
CA TRP A 97 -2.02 -5.98 12.02
C TRP A 97 -1.48 -7.05 11.08
N LEU A 98 -1.45 -6.78 9.78
CA LEU A 98 -0.82 -7.61 8.78
C LEU A 98 0.61 -7.12 8.56
N ARG A 99 1.58 -8.03 8.66
CA ARG A 99 3.01 -7.69 8.61
C ARG A 99 3.70 -8.24 7.38
N TYR A 100 4.65 -7.48 6.85
CA TYR A 100 5.63 -7.98 5.90
C TYR A 100 7.01 -7.42 6.22
N ARG A 101 8.06 -8.18 5.88
CA ARG A 101 9.44 -7.73 6.00
C ARG A 101 9.94 -7.19 4.66
N LEU A 102 10.77 -6.15 4.74
CA LEU A 102 11.51 -5.66 3.59
C LEU A 102 12.63 -6.65 3.25
N PRO A 103 12.82 -6.98 1.96
CA PRO A 103 14.05 -7.66 1.55
C PRO A 103 15.27 -6.84 1.95
N ALA A 104 16.38 -7.50 2.29
CA ALA A 104 17.57 -6.85 2.86
C ALA A 104 18.09 -5.63 2.07
N ARG A 105 17.95 -5.67 0.73
CA ARG A 105 18.34 -4.57 -0.17
C ARG A 105 17.49 -3.30 -0.03
N TYR A 106 16.31 -3.38 0.61
CA TYR A 106 15.42 -2.23 0.86
C TYR A 106 15.49 -1.72 2.30
N VAL A 107 16.22 -2.41 3.19
CA VAL A 107 16.42 -1.98 4.58
C VAL A 107 17.52 -0.94 4.65
N ARG A 108 17.17 0.28 5.08
CA ARG A 108 18.13 1.39 5.29
C ARG A 108 18.77 1.25 6.67
N ARG A 109 19.92 0.60 6.74
CA ARG A 109 20.61 0.33 8.01
C ARG A 109 21.29 1.55 8.63
N ASN A 110 21.48 2.61 7.85
CA ASN A 110 22.07 3.88 8.26
C ASN A 110 21.03 4.86 8.87
N GLN A 111 19.76 4.47 8.96
CA GLN A 111 18.70 5.26 9.60
C GLN A 111 18.34 4.68 10.97
N GLN A 112 18.03 5.53 11.93
CA GLN A 112 17.58 5.13 13.27
C GLN A 112 16.22 5.77 13.56
N PRO A 113 15.25 4.96 14.04
CA PRO A 113 15.28 3.50 14.19
C PRO A 113 15.31 2.77 12.82
N VAL A 114 15.92 1.59 12.78
CA VAL A 114 15.95 0.79 11.54
C VAL A 114 14.56 0.24 11.24
N CYS A 115 14.03 0.54 10.05
CA CYS A 115 12.78 -0.02 9.59
C CYS A 115 13.02 -1.35 8.85
N VAL A 116 12.62 -2.48 9.45
CA VAL A 116 12.79 -3.83 8.88
C VAL A 116 11.58 -4.30 8.08
N GLY A 117 10.45 -3.59 8.18
CA GLY A 117 9.19 -3.96 7.53
C GLY A 117 8.06 -3.02 7.89
N GLN A 118 6.87 -3.37 7.48
CA GLN A 118 5.66 -2.65 7.85
C GLN A 118 4.65 -3.58 8.53
N LYS A 119 3.90 -3.04 9.49
CA LYS A 119 2.67 -3.60 10.02
C LYS A 119 1.53 -2.71 9.55
N GLN A 120 0.51 -3.30 8.94
CA GLN A 120 -0.54 -2.57 8.24
C GLN A 120 -1.92 -2.96 8.80
N ARG A 121 -2.76 -1.95 9.09
CA ARG A 121 -4.20 -2.10 9.24
C ARG A 121 -4.83 -1.71 7.92
N TRP A 122 -5.69 -2.59 7.38
CA TRP A 122 -6.33 -2.37 6.10
C TRP A 122 -7.76 -1.95 6.29
N PHE A 123 -8.17 -0.93 5.57
CA PHE A 123 -9.50 -0.34 5.61
C PHE A 123 -10.19 -0.56 4.27
N LEU A 124 -11.44 -0.99 4.32
CA LEU A 124 -12.32 -1.07 3.16
C LEU A 124 -13.20 0.18 3.16
N LEU A 125 -13.05 0.97 2.13
CA LEU A 125 -13.86 2.16 1.86
C LEU A 125 -14.72 1.93 0.63
N ARG A 126 -15.96 2.41 0.64
CA ARG A 126 -16.84 2.43 -0.52
C ARG A 126 -16.98 3.85 -1.03
N LEU A 127 -16.71 4.06 -2.32
CA LEU A 127 -16.94 5.35 -2.97
C LEU A 127 -18.44 5.65 -2.99
N LYS A 128 -18.84 6.83 -2.54
CA LYS A 128 -20.26 7.24 -2.49
C LYS A 128 -20.76 7.80 -3.80
N ARG A 129 -19.88 8.40 -4.60
CA ARG A 129 -20.21 9.13 -5.81
C ARG A 129 -19.40 8.61 -6.99
N ALA A 130 -20.08 8.25 -8.08
CA ALA A 130 -19.42 7.77 -9.29
C ALA A 130 -18.62 8.88 -10.02
N ASP A 131 -19.01 10.15 -9.81
CA ASP A 131 -18.39 11.34 -10.39
C ASP A 131 -17.27 11.93 -9.52
N ALA A 132 -16.80 11.21 -8.51
CA ALA A 132 -15.67 11.65 -7.68
C ALA A 132 -14.41 11.86 -8.52
N SER A 133 -13.80 13.01 -8.38
CA SER A 133 -12.56 13.36 -9.07
C SER A 133 -11.36 12.98 -8.22
N PHE A 134 -10.42 12.27 -8.81
CA PHE A 134 -9.14 11.95 -8.17
C PHE A 134 -8.11 13.02 -8.46
N ASP A 135 -7.39 13.45 -7.42
CA ASP A 135 -6.33 14.45 -7.53
C ASP A 135 -5.04 13.91 -6.90
N PHE A 136 -4.05 13.64 -7.73
CA PHE A 136 -2.74 13.13 -7.31
C PHE A 136 -1.72 14.24 -7.04
N THR A 137 -2.11 15.50 -7.13
CA THR A 137 -1.20 16.65 -7.00
C THR A 137 -1.25 17.32 -5.61
N ARG A 138 -1.92 16.68 -4.65
CA ARG A 138 -2.08 17.20 -3.27
C ARG A 138 -0.78 17.33 -2.50
N THR A 139 0.25 16.59 -2.89
CA THR A 139 1.58 16.64 -2.29
C THR A 139 2.63 17.02 -3.32
N PRO A 140 3.75 17.65 -2.91
CA PRO A 140 4.83 18.01 -3.83
C PRO A 140 5.49 16.79 -4.52
N GLU A 141 5.41 15.63 -3.89
CA GLU A 141 5.92 14.35 -4.43
C GLU A 141 4.76 13.37 -4.54
N PRO A 142 3.99 13.38 -5.64
CA PRO A 142 2.86 12.48 -5.82
C PRO A 142 3.26 11.00 -5.75
N GLU A 143 2.51 10.20 -4.98
CA GLU A 143 2.73 8.75 -4.95
C GLU A 143 2.24 8.10 -6.25
N PHE A 144 1.14 8.62 -6.84
CA PHE A 144 0.54 8.11 -8.05
C PHE A 144 0.53 9.13 -9.19
N ASP A 145 0.57 8.64 -10.43
CA ASP A 145 0.41 9.44 -11.64
C ASP A 145 -0.78 8.99 -12.52
N GLN A 146 -1.33 7.82 -12.25
CA GLN A 146 -2.52 7.27 -12.89
C GLN A 146 -3.27 6.34 -11.94
N PHE A 147 -4.52 6.03 -12.28
CA PHE A 147 -5.28 4.97 -11.63
C PHE A 147 -6.07 4.16 -12.64
N ARG A 148 -6.57 3.02 -12.19
CA ARG A 148 -7.58 2.22 -12.86
C ARG A 148 -8.44 1.47 -11.85
N TRP A 149 -9.62 1.13 -12.26
CA TRP A 149 -10.44 0.17 -11.57
C TRP A 149 -10.00 -1.24 -11.96
N ALA A 150 -9.77 -2.09 -10.99
CA ALA A 150 -9.26 -3.44 -11.17
C ALA A 150 -10.25 -4.46 -10.58
N GLN A 151 -10.19 -5.69 -11.07
CA GLN A 151 -10.92 -6.79 -10.46
C GLN A 151 -10.42 -7.04 -9.02
N TYR A 152 -11.31 -7.42 -8.12
CA TYR A 152 -11.03 -7.48 -6.67
C TYR A 152 -9.73 -8.19 -6.28
N TRP A 153 -9.40 -9.31 -6.91
CA TRP A 153 -8.19 -10.08 -6.60
C TRP A 153 -6.93 -9.63 -7.36
N GLU A 154 -7.09 -8.89 -8.43
CA GLU A 154 -5.99 -8.50 -9.33
C GLU A 154 -4.84 -7.77 -8.64
N PRO A 155 -5.05 -6.88 -7.66
CA PRO A 155 -3.99 -6.15 -6.98
C PRO A 155 -2.88 -7.03 -6.39
N VAL A 156 -3.20 -8.28 -5.99
CA VAL A 156 -2.20 -9.23 -5.48
C VAL A 156 -1.15 -9.58 -6.53
N LYS A 157 -1.54 -9.65 -7.80
CA LYS A 157 -0.63 -9.91 -8.92
C LYS A 157 0.22 -8.70 -9.27
N GLU A 158 -0.38 -7.52 -9.21
CA GLU A 158 0.20 -6.24 -9.66
C GLU A 158 1.20 -5.65 -8.67
N VAL A 159 0.98 -5.85 -7.38
CA VAL A 159 1.84 -5.29 -6.34
C VAL A 159 3.21 -5.97 -6.31
N ILE A 160 4.22 -5.24 -5.84
CA ILE A 160 5.57 -5.77 -5.65
C ILE A 160 5.54 -7.06 -4.80
N TYR A 161 6.34 -8.05 -5.19
CA TYR A 161 6.25 -9.43 -4.72
C TYR A 161 6.23 -9.62 -3.20
N PHE A 162 6.97 -8.82 -2.44
CA PHE A 162 7.05 -8.97 -0.98
C PHE A 162 5.82 -8.42 -0.23
N LYS A 163 4.94 -7.65 -0.90
CA LYS A 163 3.65 -7.20 -0.37
C LYS A 163 2.49 -8.13 -0.70
N ARG A 164 2.67 -9.09 -1.62
CA ARG A 164 1.58 -9.95 -2.12
C ARG A 164 0.84 -10.70 -1.03
N ALA A 165 1.56 -11.23 -0.03
CA ALA A 165 0.95 -11.97 1.07
C ALA A 165 0.03 -11.11 1.94
N VAL A 166 0.39 -9.86 2.23
CA VAL A 166 -0.47 -8.97 3.03
C VAL A 166 -1.66 -8.48 2.23
N TYR A 167 -1.51 -8.23 0.92
CA TYR A 167 -2.62 -7.91 0.02
C TYR A 167 -3.63 -9.06 -0.06
N ALA A 168 -3.14 -10.28 -0.27
CA ALA A 168 -3.98 -11.46 -0.31
C ALA A 168 -4.77 -11.64 1.00
N ARG A 169 -4.11 -11.49 2.15
CA ARG A 169 -4.77 -11.62 3.46
C ARG A 169 -5.81 -10.52 3.68
N ALA A 170 -5.47 -9.26 3.39
CA ALA A 170 -6.39 -8.14 3.54
C ALA A 170 -7.64 -8.32 2.68
N LEU A 171 -7.48 -8.65 1.40
CA LEU A 171 -8.60 -8.90 0.49
C LEU A 171 -9.44 -10.10 0.93
N THR A 172 -8.81 -11.20 1.38
CA THR A 172 -9.55 -12.37 1.88
C THR A 172 -10.35 -12.06 3.14
N GLU A 173 -9.78 -11.29 4.07
CA GLU A 173 -10.46 -10.93 5.33
C GLU A 173 -11.63 -9.97 5.11
N LEU A 174 -11.56 -9.12 4.07
CA LEU A 174 -12.54 -8.07 3.82
C LEU A 174 -13.54 -8.39 2.70
N VAL A 175 -13.47 -9.59 2.08
CA VAL A 175 -14.31 -9.92 0.93
C VAL A 175 -15.81 -9.94 1.25
N ASP A 176 -16.19 -10.47 2.41
CA ASP A 176 -17.60 -10.52 2.84
C ASP A 176 -18.20 -9.11 3.05
N LEU A 177 -17.36 -8.19 3.54
CA LEU A 177 -17.74 -6.78 3.69
C LEU A 177 -17.77 -6.03 2.34
N ALA A 178 -16.91 -6.41 1.42
CA ALA A 178 -16.89 -5.85 0.07
C ALA A 178 -18.13 -6.27 -0.74
N PHE A 179 -18.58 -7.52 -0.56
CA PHE A 179 -19.69 -8.15 -1.28
C PHE A 179 -20.76 -8.71 -0.32
N PRO A 180 -21.54 -7.83 0.33
CA PRO A 180 -22.50 -8.24 1.37
C PRO A 180 -23.65 -9.14 0.83
N GLY A 181 -23.84 -9.20 -0.49
CA GLY A 181 -24.77 -10.13 -1.16
C GLY A 181 -24.31 -11.58 -1.22
N GLY A 182 -23.07 -11.88 -0.80
CA GLY A 182 -22.50 -13.23 -0.80
C GLY A 182 -21.98 -13.72 -2.16
N GLU A 183 -22.17 -12.97 -3.24
CA GLU A 183 -21.63 -13.29 -4.56
C GLU A 183 -20.19 -12.78 -4.68
N HIS A 184 -19.27 -13.52 -4.08
CA HIS A 184 -17.85 -13.17 -4.14
C HIS A 184 -17.27 -13.44 -5.53
N PRO A 185 -16.39 -12.54 -6.03
CA PRO A 185 -15.66 -12.84 -7.25
C PRO A 185 -14.79 -14.09 -7.05
N PRO A 186 -14.81 -15.06 -7.99
CA PRO A 186 -14.06 -16.29 -7.84
C PRO A 186 -12.56 -15.99 -7.73
N GLN A 187 -11.88 -16.70 -6.82
CA GLN A 187 -10.43 -16.59 -6.73
C GLN A 187 -9.79 -17.07 -8.03
N PRO A 188 -8.86 -16.30 -8.62
CA PRO A 188 -8.22 -16.70 -9.89
C PRO A 188 -7.37 -17.96 -9.73
N GLN A 189 -7.21 -18.75 -10.80
CA GLN A 189 -6.38 -19.96 -10.82
C GLN A 189 -4.93 -19.74 -10.37
N TRP A 190 -4.38 -18.54 -10.53
CA TRP A 190 -3.04 -18.19 -10.10
C TRP A 190 -2.93 -17.89 -8.60
N TRP A 191 -4.05 -17.75 -7.87
CA TRP A 191 -4.12 -17.32 -6.48
C TRP A 191 -3.25 -18.17 -5.55
N GLU A 192 -3.44 -19.48 -5.55
CA GLU A 192 -2.67 -20.40 -4.70
C GLU A 192 -1.17 -20.32 -4.97
N ARG A 193 -0.75 -20.26 -6.24
CA ARG A 193 0.66 -20.15 -6.62
C ARG A 193 1.31 -18.86 -6.13
N MET A 194 0.56 -17.76 -6.11
CA MET A 194 1.06 -16.44 -5.71
C MET A 194 1.09 -16.29 -4.19
N THR A 195 0.13 -16.89 -3.47
CA THR A 195 -0.02 -16.76 -2.02
C THR A 195 0.78 -17.82 -1.25
N ALA A 196 0.99 -19.04 -1.80
CA ALA A 196 1.76 -20.11 -1.19
C ALA A 196 3.24 -19.75 -0.99
N ARG A 197 3.82 -18.95 -1.89
CA ARG A 197 5.21 -18.48 -1.77
C ARG A 197 5.44 -17.55 -0.57
N GLY A 198 4.41 -16.86 -0.08
CA GLY A 198 4.48 -16.02 1.12
C GLY A 198 4.48 -16.82 2.43
N ARG A 199 4.01 -18.06 2.45
CA ARG A 199 3.95 -18.92 3.64
C ARG A 199 5.29 -19.56 4.03
N ARG A 200 6.27 -19.58 3.12
CA ARG A 200 7.56 -20.25 3.34
C ARG A 200 8.61 -19.41 4.10
N THR A 201 8.32 -18.17 4.50
CA THR A 201 9.30 -17.25 5.11
C THR A 201 8.94 -16.75 6.51
N ALA A 202 7.97 -17.34 7.19
CA ALA A 202 7.69 -17.02 8.58
C ALA A 202 7.78 -18.30 9.42
N PRO A 203 8.87 -18.52 10.21
CA PRO A 203 8.78 -19.39 11.36
C PRO A 203 7.80 -18.73 12.33
N VAL A 204 6.73 -19.44 12.69
CA VAL A 204 5.87 -19.12 13.83
C VAL A 204 6.76 -19.19 15.06
N PRO A 205 6.88 -18.15 15.92
CA PRO A 205 7.41 -18.36 17.25
C PRO A 205 6.42 -19.27 17.96
N ALA A 206 6.90 -20.36 18.50
CA ALA A 206 6.21 -21.12 19.53
C ALA A 206 6.02 -20.22 20.76
N ASP A 207 4.89 -20.39 21.40
CA ASP A 207 4.35 -19.72 22.60
C ASP A 207 5.36 -19.26 23.64
#